data_da3519cad98c0b843c2f3d2e4097e9a5
#
_entry.id   da3519cad98c0b843c2f3d2e4097e9a5
#
_cell.length_a   1.000
_cell.length_b   1.000
_cell.length_c   1.000
_cell.angle_alpha   90.00
_cell.angle_beta   90.00
_cell.angle_gamma   90.00
#
_symmetry.space_group_name_H-M   'P 1'
#
loop_
_entity.id
_entity.type
_entity.pdbx_description
1 polymer ?
#
loop_
_entity_poly.entity_id
_entity_poly.type
_entity_poly.pdbx_seq_one_letter_code
_entity_poly.pdbx_strand_id
1 'polypeptide(L)'
;MKYTTFFLCACSILLLGSCKKQPVQNEQPLEVMTFNIRLDAPSDSANNWKYRKDNACKMIAYYQPDLLGMQEVCHNQMEDLKQGLPQYTALGVGRDDGKEAGEYYPVFFKTDRFTLVEYGNFSLSEYPDTIGIKGWDASYNRVTTWAVLQEKSNGKKFVYFNTHLDNDGKVARKEGVRLLLNKIKQIAPDMPAIITGDFNCEPDEEPLQILEKSGMQNTSKTAGITYGPSWSFHDFGRIPLDERVLLDYVFVTDGAKVDRYRVIQDTPENGFLSDHCPVLVDLTL
;
A
#
# COMPACT_ATOMS: atom_id res chain seq x y z
N MET A 1 -57.74 7.96 -72.89
CA MET A 1 -57.27 7.32 -71.64
C MET A 1 -55.82 7.74 -71.46
N LYS A 2 -55.58 8.65 -70.49
CA LYS A 2 -54.23 9.15 -70.18
C LYS A 2 -53.75 8.46 -68.90
N TYR A 3 -52.68 7.72 -68.96
CA TYR A 3 -52.05 7.11 -67.79
C TYR A 3 -51.00 8.09 -67.21
N THR A 4 -51.20 8.48 -65.97
CA THR A 4 -50.27 9.34 -65.22
C THR A 4 -49.41 8.42 -64.33
N THR A 5 -48.07 8.39 -64.59
CA THR A 5 -47.11 7.61 -63.84
C THR A 5 -46.60 8.46 -62.68
N PHE A 6 -46.81 8.01 -61.43
CA PHE A 6 -46.26 8.59 -60.22
C PHE A 6 -44.85 8.02 -59.98
N PHE A 7 -43.84 8.90 -59.94
CA PHE A 7 -42.49 8.56 -59.49
C PHE A 7 -42.42 8.76 -57.98
N LEU A 8 -42.20 7.66 -57.22
CA LEU A 8 -41.88 7.74 -55.78
C LEU A 8 -40.37 7.96 -55.64
N CYS A 9 -40.00 9.13 -55.15
CA CYS A 9 -38.61 9.42 -54.78
C CYS A 9 -38.34 8.97 -53.34
N ALA A 10 -37.59 7.88 -53.18
CA ALA A 10 -37.19 7.36 -51.85
C ALA A 10 -35.97 8.16 -51.39
N CYS A 11 -36.16 9.08 -50.45
CA CYS A 11 -35.06 9.74 -49.73
C CYS A 11 -34.46 8.80 -48.68
N SER A 12 -33.29 8.23 -48.97
CA SER A 12 -32.48 7.49 -48.01
C SER A 12 -31.78 8.47 -47.07
N ILE A 13 -32.23 8.56 -45.82
CA ILE A 13 -31.61 9.33 -44.78
C ILE A 13 -30.41 8.50 -44.26
N LEU A 14 -29.18 8.86 -44.63
CA LEU A 14 -27.95 8.35 -44.04
C LEU A 14 -27.79 8.94 -42.63
N LEU A 15 -28.10 8.15 -41.61
CA LEU A 15 -27.73 8.45 -40.23
C LEU A 15 -26.22 8.30 -40.06
N LEU A 16 -25.50 9.40 -40.18
CA LEU A 16 -24.10 9.49 -39.76
C LEU A 16 -24.04 9.40 -38.21
N GLY A 17 -23.82 8.19 -37.69
CA GLY A 17 -23.54 7.95 -36.32
C GLY A 17 -22.23 8.65 -35.92
N SER A 18 -22.35 9.84 -35.32
CA SER A 18 -21.21 10.53 -34.70
C SER A 18 -20.72 9.71 -33.51
N CYS A 19 -19.67 8.92 -33.72
CA CYS A 19 -18.92 8.26 -32.64
C CYS A 19 -18.26 9.38 -31.81
N LYS A 20 -18.93 9.88 -30.77
CA LYS A 20 -18.32 10.76 -29.79
C LYS A 20 -17.25 9.94 -29.10
N LYS A 21 -15.96 10.19 -29.42
CA LYS A 21 -14.84 9.75 -28.58
C LYS A 21 -15.14 10.27 -27.16
N GLN A 22 -15.34 9.36 -26.22
CA GLN A 22 -15.38 9.74 -24.82
C GLN A 22 -14.07 10.47 -24.51
N PRO A 23 -14.12 11.59 -23.76
CA PRO A 23 -12.89 12.24 -23.33
C PRO A 23 -12.05 11.19 -22.59
N VAL A 24 -10.76 11.10 -22.95
CA VAL A 24 -9.78 10.34 -22.20
C VAL A 24 -9.83 10.91 -20.79
N GLN A 25 -10.44 10.18 -19.86
CA GLN A 25 -10.40 10.53 -18.44
C GLN A 25 -8.92 10.48 -18.06
N ASN A 26 -8.33 11.63 -17.79
CA ASN A 26 -6.99 11.69 -17.23
C ASN A 26 -7.02 10.91 -15.92
N GLU A 27 -6.35 9.78 -15.89
CA GLU A 27 -6.16 9.00 -14.68
C GLU A 27 -5.39 9.86 -13.69
N GLN A 28 -5.96 10.09 -12.53
CA GLN A 28 -5.26 10.81 -11.47
C GLN A 28 -4.25 9.85 -10.83
N PRO A 29 -2.97 10.26 -10.71
CA PRO A 29 -1.99 9.45 -10.01
C PRO A 29 -2.45 9.10 -8.59
N LEU A 30 -2.03 7.93 -8.11
CA LEU A 30 -2.19 7.50 -6.73
C LEU A 30 -0.93 7.89 -5.96
N GLU A 31 -1.10 8.54 -4.82
CA GLU A 31 -0.04 8.74 -3.84
C GLU A 31 -0.11 7.63 -2.79
N VAL A 32 0.88 6.74 -2.78
CA VAL A 32 0.94 5.54 -1.93
C VAL A 32 2.09 5.68 -0.94
N MET A 33 1.79 5.54 0.35
CA MET A 33 2.79 5.60 1.40
C MET A 33 2.88 4.28 2.16
N THR A 34 4.11 3.83 2.48
CA THR A 34 4.37 2.85 3.53
C THR A 34 5.11 3.52 4.67
N PHE A 35 4.76 3.19 5.92
CA PHE A 35 5.37 3.78 7.08
C PHE A 35 5.33 2.83 8.28
N ASN A 36 6.48 2.22 8.62
CA ASN A 36 6.66 1.59 9.92
C ASN A 36 6.71 2.71 10.97
N ILE A 37 5.66 2.82 11.80
CA ILE A 37 5.52 3.91 12.78
C ILE A 37 6.24 3.65 14.10
N ARG A 38 6.88 2.50 14.23
CA ARG A 38 7.42 1.98 15.49
C ARG A 38 6.34 1.81 16.57
N LEU A 39 6.27 0.63 17.14
CA LEU A 39 5.33 0.32 18.22
C LEU A 39 5.50 1.25 19.43
N ASP A 40 4.47 1.34 20.28
CA ASP A 40 4.53 2.08 21.53
C ASP A 40 5.31 1.28 22.58
N ALA A 41 6.63 1.40 22.56
CA ALA A 41 7.52 0.72 23.49
C ALA A 41 8.02 1.68 24.58
N PRO A 42 7.78 1.38 25.88
CA PRO A 42 8.31 2.18 26.98
C PRO A 42 9.84 2.32 26.96
N SER A 43 10.56 1.33 26.41
CA SER A 43 12.01 1.33 26.24
C SER A 43 12.53 2.43 25.31
N ASP A 44 11.70 2.97 24.42
CA ASP A 44 12.09 4.00 23.46
C ASP A 44 12.27 5.38 24.12
N SER A 45 11.96 5.51 25.42
CA SER A 45 12.24 6.71 26.24
C SER A 45 11.74 8.01 25.60
N ALA A 46 12.65 8.91 25.17
CA ALA A 46 12.32 10.17 24.50
C ALA A 46 11.69 9.97 23.11
N ASN A 47 11.85 8.81 22.50
CA ASN A 47 11.25 8.44 21.22
C ASN A 47 9.95 7.62 21.39
N ASN A 48 9.42 7.53 22.61
CA ASN A 48 8.15 6.85 22.85
C ASN A 48 7.01 7.48 22.02
N TRP A 49 6.01 6.68 21.63
CA TRP A 49 4.88 7.07 20.78
C TRP A 49 4.19 8.36 21.22
N LYS A 50 3.97 8.53 22.52
CA LYS A 50 3.29 9.72 23.07
C LYS A 50 3.94 11.06 22.69
N TYR A 51 5.24 11.05 22.36
CA TYR A 51 5.97 12.24 21.91
C TYR A 51 6.01 12.38 20.39
N ARG A 52 5.74 11.30 19.64
CA ARG A 52 5.83 11.25 18.17
C ARG A 52 4.50 11.37 17.47
N LYS A 53 3.39 10.95 18.11
CA LYS A 53 2.07 10.76 17.49
C LYS A 53 1.55 12.00 16.75
N ASP A 54 1.66 13.18 17.36
CA ASP A 54 1.14 14.41 16.76
C ASP A 54 1.94 14.79 15.51
N ASN A 55 3.27 14.60 15.54
CA ASN A 55 4.12 14.88 14.40
C ASN A 55 3.94 13.83 13.28
N ALA A 56 3.74 12.56 13.62
CA ALA A 56 3.42 11.52 12.65
C ALA A 56 2.09 11.83 11.94
N CYS A 57 1.03 12.17 12.68
CA CYS A 57 -0.25 12.58 12.09
C CYS A 57 -0.11 13.85 11.24
N LYS A 58 0.64 14.86 11.69
CA LYS A 58 0.88 16.09 10.92
C LYS A 58 1.64 15.82 9.62
N MET A 59 2.65 14.97 9.65
CA MET A 59 3.40 14.57 8.45
C MET A 59 2.47 13.88 7.45
N ILE A 60 1.67 12.90 7.89
CA ILE A 60 0.69 12.21 7.04
C ILE A 60 -0.33 13.21 6.48
N ALA A 61 -0.84 14.13 7.31
CA ALA A 61 -1.78 15.16 6.89
C ALA A 61 -1.16 16.19 5.92
N TYR A 62 0.16 16.41 5.97
CA TYR A 62 0.89 17.27 5.04
C TYR A 62 1.05 16.64 3.66
N TYR A 63 1.51 15.38 3.62
CA TYR A 63 1.70 14.65 2.37
C TYR A 63 0.39 14.12 1.75
N GLN A 64 -0.62 13.87 2.57
CA GLN A 64 -1.96 13.42 2.17
C GLN A 64 -1.94 12.23 1.20
N PRO A 65 -1.21 11.13 1.49
CA PRO A 65 -1.23 9.98 0.61
C PRO A 65 -2.67 9.47 0.40
N ASP A 66 -2.96 8.95 -0.78
CA ASP A 66 -4.29 8.36 -1.07
C ASP A 66 -4.46 7.00 -0.38
N LEU A 67 -3.35 6.27 -0.31
CA LEU A 67 -3.23 4.96 0.33
C LEU A 67 -2.05 5.00 1.30
N LEU A 68 -2.25 4.49 2.50
CA LEU A 68 -1.22 4.42 3.52
C LEU A 68 -1.24 3.06 4.21
N GLY A 69 -0.14 2.32 4.09
CA GLY A 69 0.12 1.11 4.86
C GLY A 69 1.06 1.43 6.01
N MET A 70 0.69 1.03 7.22
CA MET A 70 1.55 1.22 8.39
C MET A 70 1.92 -0.12 9.00
N GLN A 71 3.05 -0.15 9.72
CA GLN A 71 3.54 -1.34 10.40
C GLN A 71 3.83 -1.01 11.86
N GLU A 72 3.85 -2.04 12.72
CA GLU A 72 4.07 -1.96 14.17
C GLU A 72 3.01 -1.15 14.94
N VAL A 73 1.80 -1.04 14.42
CA VAL A 73 0.75 -0.23 15.04
C VAL A 73 0.12 -0.99 16.20
N CYS A 74 0.34 -0.58 17.45
CA CYS A 74 -0.39 -1.09 18.61
C CYS A 74 -1.85 -0.55 18.64
N HIS A 75 -2.73 -1.18 19.42
CA HIS A 75 -4.13 -0.79 19.49
C HIS A 75 -4.33 0.69 19.87
N ASN A 76 -3.64 1.18 20.90
CA ASN A 76 -3.69 2.59 21.29
C ASN A 76 -3.18 3.53 20.18
N GLN A 77 -2.17 3.13 19.42
CA GLN A 77 -1.68 3.90 18.27
C GLN A 77 -2.72 3.91 17.15
N MET A 78 -3.42 2.79 16.92
CA MET A 78 -4.51 2.73 15.94
C MET A 78 -5.64 3.72 16.26
N GLU A 79 -6.01 3.86 17.55
CA GLU A 79 -7.02 4.81 17.98
C GLU A 79 -6.52 6.27 17.85
N ASP A 80 -5.29 6.57 18.25
CA ASP A 80 -4.67 7.88 18.04
C ASP A 80 -4.63 8.26 16.55
N LEU A 81 -4.28 7.33 15.67
CA LEU A 81 -4.23 7.55 14.21
C LEU A 81 -5.62 7.78 13.61
N LYS A 82 -6.63 7.00 14.00
CA LYS A 82 -8.01 7.22 13.55
C LYS A 82 -8.52 8.61 13.98
N GLN A 83 -8.20 9.04 15.20
CA GLN A 83 -8.56 10.35 15.68
C GLN A 83 -7.80 11.48 14.96
N GLY A 84 -6.50 11.28 14.71
CA GLY A 84 -5.63 12.28 14.06
C GLY A 84 -5.83 12.38 12.54
N LEU A 85 -6.42 11.37 11.90
CA LEU A 85 -6.56 11.23 10.45
C LEU A 85 -8.01 10.90 10.05
N PRO A 86 -9.01 11.73 10.42
CA PRO A 86 -10.42 11.43 10.24
C PRO A 86 -10.87 11.34 8.77
N GLN A 87 -10.05 11.81 7.82
CA GLN A 87 -10.31 11.74 6.38
C GLN A 87 -10.02 10.35 5.80
N TYR A 88 -9.43 9.43 6.58
CA TYR A 88 -9.13 8.08 6.14
C TYR A 88 -10.09 7.06 6.75
N THR A 89 -10.42 6.04 5.97
CA THR A 89 -10.96 4.78 6.48
C THR A 89 -9.78 3.86 6.81
N ALA A 90 -9.79 3.29 8.02
CA ALA A 90 -8.74 2.42 8.54
C ALA A 90 -9.24 0.98 8.71
N LEU A 91 -8.47 0.00 8.23
CA LEU A 91 -8.76 -1.43 8.31
C LEU A 91 -7.54 -2.17 8.85
N GLY A 92 -7.78 -3.21 9.63
CA GLY A 92 -6.72 -4.08 10.17
C GLY A 92 -7.13 -4.71 11.48
N VAL A 93 -6.37 -5.71 11.90
CA VAL A 93 -6.55 -6.44 13.16
C VAL A 93 -5.21 -6.68 13.84
N GLY A 94 -5.22 -6.89 15.14
CA GLY A 94 -4.06 -7.28 15.92
C GLY A 94 -3.56 -8.67 15.53
N ARG A 95 -2.26 -8.79 15.37
CA ARG A 95 -1.60 -10.03 14.87
C ARG A 95 -1.69 -11.22 15.79
N ASP A 96 -2.02 -11.01 17.10
CA ASP A 96 -1.98 -12.08 18.09
C ASP A 96 -3.35 -12.74 18.34
N ASP A 97 -4.46 -12.05 18.04
CA ASP A 97 -5.80 -12.58 18.29
C ASP A 97 -6.80 -12.31 17.14
N GLY A 98 -6.36 -11.63 16.10
CA GLY A 98 -7.23 -11.19 15.01
C GLY A 98 -8.25 -10.12 15.42
N LYS A 99 -8.01 -9.42 16.53
CA LYS A 99 -8.85 -8.34 17.07
C LYS A 99 -7.99 -7.16 17.48
N GLU A 100 -7.57 -7.08 18.75
CA GLU A 100 -6.88 -5.93 19.32
C GLU A 100 -5.48 -6.25 19.88
N ALA A 101 -5.15 -7.53 20.06
CA ALA A 101 -3.88 -7.92 20.65
C ALA A 101 -2.73 -7.94 19.64
N GLY A 102 -1.58 -7.45 20.08
CA GLY A 102 -0.37 -7.35 19.26
C GLY A 102 -0.39 -6.17 18.29
N GLU A 103 0.55 -6.19 17.37
CA GLU A 103 0.68 -5.15 16.36
C GLU A 103 -0.31 -5.37 15.22
N TYR A 104 -0.85 -4.28 14.68
CA TYR A 104 -1.59 -4.23 13.43
C TYR A 104 -0.65 -3.87 12.28
N TYR A 105 -1.00 -4.32 11.10
CA TYR A 105 -0.43 -3.82 9.84
C TYR A 105 -1.58 -3.25 8.98
N PRO A 106 -2.12 -2.10 9.42
CA PRO A 106 -3.35 -1.57 8.86
C PRO A 106 -3.16 -0.96 7.47
N VAL A 107 -4.25 -0.94 6.70
CA VAL A 107 -4.40 -0.11 5.52
C VAL A 107 -5.29 1.07 5.83
N PHE A 108 -4.87 2.25 5.40
CA PHE A 108 -5.66 3.48 5.41
C PHE A 108 -5.86 3.93 3.97
N PHE A 109 -7.05 4.41 3.64
CA PHE A 109 -7.34 5.00 2.34
C PHE A 109 -8.25 6.20 2.47
N LYS A 110 -8.10 7.20 1.60
CA LYS A 110 -8.95 8.40 1.58
C LYS A 110 -10.41 8.01 1.36
N THR A 111 -11.26 8.31 2.34
CA THR A 111 -12.69 7.94 2.33
C THR A 111 -13.46 8.65 1.23
N ASP A 112 -13.08 9.86 0.86
CA ASP A 112 -13.73 10.64 -0.20
C ASP A 112 -13.35 10.15 -1.61
N ARG A 113 -12.14 9.59 -1.80
CA ARG A 113 -11.64 9.11 -3.08
C ARG A 113 -12.11 7.69 -3.41
N PHE A 114 -12.15 6.79 -2.44
CA PHE A 114 -12.40 5.36 -2.68
C PHE A 114 -13.67 4.84 -2.03
N THR A 115 -14.22 3.79 -2.65
CA THR A 115 -15.25 2.93 -2.08
C THR A 115 -14.62 1.59 -1.73
N LEU A 116 -14.79 1.14 -0.50
CA LEU A 116 -14.41 -0.20 -0.06
C LEU A 116 -15.36 -1.22 -0.68
N VAL A 117 -14.83 -2.19 -1.42
CA VAL A 117 -15.60 -3.27 -2.04
C VAL A 117 -15.53 -4.53 -1.17
N GLU A 118 -14.32 -4.89 -0.75
CA GLU A 118 -14.06 -6.07 0.07
C GLU A 118 -12.78 -5.85 0.87
N TYR A 119 -12.63 -6.50 2.01
CA TYR A 119 -11.38 -6.49 2.78
C TYR A 119 -11.23 -7.75 3.61
N GLY A 120 -10.02 -8.00 4.07
CA GLY A 120 -9.75 -9.09 4.98
C GLY A 120 -8.33 -9.05 5.52
N ASN A 121 -8.05 -10.07 6.32
CA ASN A 121 -6.74 -10.28 6.92
C ASN A 121 -6.38 -11.76 6.78
N PHE A 122 -5.10 -12.07 6.70
CA PHE A 122 -4.62 -13.45 6.75
C PHE A 122 -3.26 -13.51 7.46
N SER A 123 -3.00 -14.65 8.11
CA SER A 123 -1.72 -14.92 8.75
C SER A 123 -0.65 -15.26 7.72
N LEU A 124 0.57 -14.76 7.89
CA LEU A 124 1.74 -15.22 7.14
C LEU A 124 2.27 -16.51 7.79
N SER A 125 1.57 -17.60 7.54
CA SER A 125 1.88 -18.93 8.07
C SER A 125 1.37 -20.01 7.12
N GLU A 126 1.68 -21.27 7.43
CA GLU A 126 1.15 -22.46 6.75
C GLU A 126 -0.37 -22.58 6.88
N TYR A 127 -0.97 -21.83 7.82
CA TYR A 127 -2.41 -21.78 8.10
C TYR A 127 -2.93 -20.34 8.00
N PRO A 128 -3.04 -19.79 6.79
CA PRO A 128 -3.30 -18.35 6.58
C PRO A 128 -4.64 -17.88 7.13
N ASP A 129 -5.61 -18.76 7.27
CA ASP A 129 -6.94 -18.43 7.78
C ASP A 129 -7.02 -18.44 9.32
N THR A 130 -5.90 -18.73 10.00
CA THR A 130 -5.78 -18.73 11.48
C THR A 130 -4.82 -17.62 11.91
N ILE A 131 -5.35 -16.52 12.44
CA ILE A 131 -4.54 -15.44 12.99
C ILE A 131 -4.09 -15.79 14.41
N GLY A 132 -2.91 -15.33 14.82
CA GLY A 132 -2.35 -15.57 16.15
C GLY A 132 -1.37 -16.74 16.19
N ILE A 133 -0.91 -17.22 15.05
CA ILE A 133 0.09 -18.28 14.96
C ILE A 133 1.33 -17.83 14.19
N LYS A 134 2.48 -18.35 14.57
CA LYS A 134 3.73 -18.14 13.85
C LYS A 134 3.78 -19.07 12.63
N GLY A 135 4.30 -18.55 11.52
CA GLY A 135 4.56 -19.33 10.31
C GLY A 135 6.03 -19.71 10.20
N TRP A 136 6.31 -20.92 9.76
CA TRP A 136 7.65 -21.42 9.47
C TRP A 136 8.64 -21.18 10.64
N ASP A 137 9.73 -20.45 10.37
CA ASP A 137 10.75 -20.08 11.36
C ASP A 137 10.57 -18.66 11.94
N ALA A 138 9.37 -18.08 11.83
CA ALA A 138 9.09 -16.72 12.29
C ALA A 138 9.28 -16.54 13.80
N SER A 139 9.87 -15.43 14.21
CA SER A 139 10.00 -15.04 15.61
C SER A 139 8.69 -14.49 16.18
N TYR A 140 7.83 -13.91 15.34
CA TYR A 140 6.56 -13.30 15.73
C TYR A 140 5.41 -13.77 14.84
N ASN A 141 4.17 -13.64 15.35
CA ASN A 141 2.99 -13.72 14.51
C ASN A 141 3.02 -12.61 13.47
N ARG A 142 2.68 -12.93 12.22
CA ARG A 142 2.62 -11.94 11.12
C ARG A 142 1.28 -12.02 10.44
N VAL A 143 0.68 -10.88 10.17
CA VAL A 143 -0.61 -10.75 9.50
C VAL A 143 -0.45 -9.85 8.28
N THR A 144 -1.27 -10.04 7.27
CA THR A 144 -1.39 -9.10 6.14
C THR A 144 -2.82 -8.59 6.11
N THR A 145 -2.99 -7.29 5.97
CA THR A 145 -4.29 -6.65 5.74
C THR A 145 -4.42 -6.33 4.25
N TRP A 146 -5.59 -6.57 3.67
CA TRP A 146 -5.88 -6.23 2.28
C TRP A 146 -7.25 -5.60 2.11
N ALA A 147 -7.40 -4.81 1.05
CA ALA A 147 -8.65 -4.19 0.66
C ALA A 147 -8.78 -4.14 -0.87
N VAL A 148 -9.93 -4.52 -1.40
CA VAL A 148 -10.33 -4.20 -2.77
C VAL A 148 -11.00 -2.84 -2.74
N LEU A 149 -10.42 -1.89 -3.44
CA LEU A 149 -10.86 -0.50 -3.51
C LEU A 149 -11.36 -0.18 -4.91
N GLN A 150 -12.41 0.64 -4.99
CA GLN A 150 -12.91 1.20 -6.25
C GLN A 150 -12.75 2.72 -6.22
N GLU A 151 -12.06 3.27 -7.20
CA GLU A 151 -11.95 4.70 -7.37
C GLU A 151 -13.29 5.30 -7.79
N LYS A 152 -13.80 6.28 -7.03
CA LYS A 152 -15.12 6.87 -7.25
C LYS A 152 -15.21 7.67 -8.56
N SER A 153 -14.10 8.27 -8.99
CA SER A 153 -14.05 9.13 -10.18
C SER A 153 -14.22 8.38 -11.50
N ASN A 154 -13.72 7.14 -11.59
CA ASN A 154 -13.66 6.38 -12.84
C ASN A 154 -14.17 4.93 -12.72
N GLY A 155 -14.48 4.47 -11.51
CA GLY A 155 -14.98 3.12 -11.24
C GLY A 155 -13.94 2.00 -11.33
N LYS A 156 -12.66 2.32 -11.56
CA LYS A 156 -11.57 1.32 -11.60
C LYS A 156 -11.38 0.67 -10.24
N LYS A 157 -11.12 -0.63 -10.26
CA LYS A 157 -10.84 -1.42 -9.06
C LYS A 157 -9.40 -1.88 -9.05
N PHE A 158 -8.84 -1.95 -7.87
CA PHE A 158 -7.52 -2.52 -7.60
C PHE A 158 -7.52 -3.15 -6.20
N VAL A 159 -6.54 -3.98 -5.91
CA VAL A 159 -6.36 -4.54 -4.56
C VAL A 159 -5.12 -3.93 -3.92
N TYR A 160 -5.26 -3.59 -2.65
CA TYR A 160 -4.21 -3.00 -1.84
C TYR A 160 -3.88 -3.91 -0.67
N PHE A 161 -2.61 -4.28 -0.51
CA PHE A 161 -2.09 -5.09 0.58
C PHE A 161 -1.09 -4.30 1.41
N ASN A 162 -1.12 -4.51 2.72
CA ASN A 162 -0.08 -4.03 3.62
C ASN A 162 0.41 -5.16 4.51
N THR A 163 1.72 -5.33 4.62
CA THR A 163 2.36 -6.44 5.30
C THR A 163 3.56 -6.00 6.13
N HIS A 164 4.02 -6.87 7.03
CA HIS A 164 5.28 -6.74 7.74
C HIS A 164 5.89 -8.14 7.86
N LEU A 165 6.96 -8.39 7.11
CA LEU A 165 7.63 -9.69 7.11
C LEU A 165 8.41 -9.89 8.40
N ASP A 166 8.74 -11.14 8.72
CA ASP A 166 9.46 -11.45 9.95
C ASP A 166 10.91 -10.96 9.92
N ASN A 167 11.36 -10.37 11.02
CA ASN A 167 12.69 -9.78 11.12
C ASN A 167 13.82 -10.83 11.20
N ASP A 168 13.55 -12.03 11.71
CA ASP A 168 14.55 -13.07 11.92
C ASP A 168 14.41 -14.24 10.94
N GLY A 169 13.16 -14.72 10.74
CA GLY A 169 12.83 -15.93 10.00
C GLY A 169 13.05 -15.80 8.50
N LYS A 170 14.15 -16.31 7.98
CA LYS A 170 14.45 -16.26 6.52
C LYS A 170 13.47 -17.10 5.70
N VAL A 171 13.06 -18.27 6.20
CA VAL A 171 12.06 -19.12 5.55
C VAL A 171 10.70 -18.42 5.60
N ALA A 172 10.33 -17.84 6.76
CA ALA A 172 9.09 -17.10 6.94
C ALA A 172 8.97 -15.90 5.98
N ARG A 173 10.05 -15.13 5.76
CA ARG A 173 10.04 -14.04 4.76
C ARG A 173 9.81 -14.56 3.35
N LYS A 174 10.53 -15.59 2.96
CA LYS A 174 10.43 -16.19 1.63
C LYS A 174 9.06 -16.82 1.36
N GLU A 175 8.59 -17.66 2.24
CA GLU A 175 7.31 -18.34 2.08
C GLU A 175 6.12 -17.38 2.29
N GLY A 176 6.28 -16.37 3.17
CA GLY A 176 5.33 -15.27 3.35
C GLY A 176 5.08 -14.51 2.05
N VAL A 177 6.13 -14.18 1.31
CA VAL A 177 6.01 -13.54 -0.02
C VAL A 177 5.31 -14.45 -1.03
N ARG A 178 5.62 -15.76 -1.04
CA ARG A 178 4.92 -16.71 -1.92
C ARG A 178 3.45 -16.83 -1.59
N LEU A 179 3.12 -16.87 -0.30
CA LEU A 179 1.72 -16.85 0.15
C LEU A 179 1.02 -15.56 -0.27
N LEU A 180 1.65 -14.41 -0.08
CA LEU A 180 1.12 -13.11 -0.50
C LEU A 180 0.78 -13.10 -2.00
N LEU A 181 1.68 -13.55 -2.87
CA LEU A 181 1.45 -13.67 -4.30
C LEU A 181 0.30 -14.64 -4.65
N ASN A 182 0.17 -15.74 -3.92
CA ASN A 182 -0.94 -16.66 -4.09
C ASN A 182 -2.28 -16.02 -3.68
N LYS A 183 -2.30 -15.28 -2.57
CA LYS A 183 -3.50 -14.54 -2.11
C LYS A 183 -3.89 -13.43 -3.09
N ILE A 184 -2.94 -12.71 -3.69
CA ILE A 184 -3.23 -11.75 -4.76
C ILE A 184 -3.96 -12.43 -5.92
N LYS A 185 -3.46 -13.57 -6.41
CA LYS A 185 -4.10 -14.33 -7.50
C LYS A 185 -5.48 -14.87 -7.14
N GLN A 186 -5.72 -15.20 -5.87
CA GLN A 186 -7.02 -15.69 -5.40
C GLN A 186 -8.05 -14.58 -5.24
N ILE A 187 -7.62 -13.44 -4.67
CA ILE A 187 -8.51 -12.32 -4.32
C ILE A 187 -8.78 -11.43 -5.54
N ALA A 188 -7.77 -11.20 -6.36
CA ALA A 188 -7.80 -10.21 -7.42
C ALA A 188 -7.10 -10.70 -8.71
N PRO A 189 -7.55 -11.81 -9.33
CA PRO A 189 -6.85 -12.44 -10.46
C PRO A 189 -6.65 -11.50 -11.66
N ASP A 190 -7.59 -10.57 -11.88
CA ASP A 190 -7.62 -9.67 -13.04
C ASP A 190 -7.54 -8.19 -12.65
N MET A 191 -7.16 -7.88 -11.41
CA MET A 191 -7.03 -6.50 -10.94
C MET A 191 -5.58 -6.12 -10.69
N PRO A 192 -5.22 -4.84 -10.91
CA PRO A 192 -3.94 -4.33 -10.44
C PRO A 192 -3.80 -4.50 -8.92
N ALA A 193 -2.60 -4.82 -8.46
CA ALA A 193 -2.29 -4.96 -7.05
C ALA A 193 -1.19 -3.99 -6.63
N ILE A 194 -1.35 -3.42 -5.45
CA ILE A 194 -0.35 -2.60 -4.76
C ILE A 194 -0.02 -3.30 -3.44
N ILE A 195 1.26 -3.39 -3.11
CA ILE A 195 1.74 -3.94 -1.83
C ILE A 195 2.62 -2.90 -1.17
N THR A 196 2.32 -2.57 0.07
CA THR A 196 3.19 -1.78 0.94
C THR A 196 3.66 -2.65 2.10
N GLY A 197 4.81 -2.34 2.65
CA GLY A 197 5.26 -3.03 3.86
C GLY A 197 6.69 -2.72 4.26
N ASP A 198 6.97 -3.12 5.49
CA ASP A 198 8.32 -3.41 5.97
C ASP A 198 8.60 -4.89 5.65
N PHE A 199 9.52 -5.11 4.73
CA PHE A 199 9.83 -6.46 4.26
C PHE A 199 10.96 -7.11 5.07
N ASN A 200 11.61 -6.37 5.97
CA ASN A 200 12.78 -6.84 6.71
C ASN A 200 13.82 -7.52 5.80
N CYS A 201 13.93 -7.04 4.57
CA CYS A 201 14.83 -7.52 3.53
C CYS A 201 15.60 -6.36 2.95
N GLU A 202 16.91 -6.50 2.83
CA GLU A 202 17.72 -5.58 2.05
C GLU A 202 17.48 -5.74 0.54
N PRO A 203 17.78 -4.72 -0.27
CA PRO A 203 17.71 -4.86 -1.73
C PRO A 203 18.44 -6.11 -2.21
N ASP A 204 17.81 -6.80 -3.19
CA ASP A 204 18.34 -8.03 -3.80
C ASP A 204 18.28 -9.31 -2.95
N GLU A 205 17.69 -9.29 -1.75
CA GLU A 205 17.38 -10.52 -1.03
C GLU A 205 16.28 -11.36 -1.73
N GLU A 206 16.33 -12.69 -1.51
CA GLU A 206 15.45 -13.65 -2.21
C GLU A 206 13.95 -13.32 -2.16
N PRO A 207 13.36 -12.85 -1.02
CA PRO A 207 11.95 -12.50 -0.97
C PRO A 207 11.56 -11.39 -1.96
N LEU A 208 12.37 -10.34 -2.11
CA LEU A 208 12.13 -9.25 -3.06
C LEU A 208 12.30 -9.72 -4.50
N GLN A 209 13.30 -10.57 -4.77
CA GLN A 209 13.49 -11.17 -6.09
C GLN A 209 12.31 -12.07 -6.52
N ILE A 210 11.65 -12.77 -5.57
CA ILE A 210 10.45 -13.55 -5.85
C ILE A 210 9.32 -12.64 -6.33
N LEU A 211 9.11 -11.49 -5.68
CA LEU A 211 8.13 -10.49 -6.12
C LEU A 211 8.45 -9.97 -7.53
N GLU A 212 9.68 -9.54 -7.75
CA GLU A 212 10.12 -9.01 -9.06
C GLU A 212 9.97 -10.05 -10.18
N LYS A 213 10.35 -11.30 -9.95
CA LYS A 213 10.20 -12.40 -10.93
C LYS A 213 8.74 -12.80 -11.17
N SER A 214 7.82 -12.45 -10.29
CA SER A 214 6.39 -12.72 -10.47
C SER A 214 5.66 -11.67 -11.31
N GLY A 215 6.36 -10.62 -11.76
CA GLY A 215 5.78 -9.48 -12.49
C GLY A 215 5.35 -8.32 -11.59
N MET A 216 5.79 -8.28 -10.33
CA MET A 216 5.61 -7.09 -9.48
C MET A 216 6.80 -6.15 -9.67
N GLN A 217 6.52 -4.88 -9.92
CA GLN A 217 7.54 -3.83 -10.01
C GLN A 217 7.93 -3.35 -8.63
N ASN A 218 9.22 -3.35 -8.32
CA ASN A 218 9.78 -2.64 -7.17
C ASN A 218 9.88 -1.15 -7.53
N THR A 219 9.05 -0.32 -6.90
CA THR A 219 8.96 1.10 -7.25
C THR A 219 10.25 1.87 -7.00
N SER A 220 11.12 1.42 -6.07
CA SER A 220 12.44 2.03 -5.83
C SER A 220 13.38 1.88 -7.03
N LYS A 221 13.16 0.86 -7.89
CA LYS A 221 13.98 0.55 -9.08
C LYS A 221 13.36 1.09 -10.37
N THR A 222 12.02 1.30 -10.41
CA THR A 222 11.29 1.61 -11.66
C THR A 222 10.78 3.04 -11.76
N ALA A 223 10.86 3.82 -10.68
CA ALA A 223 10.41 5.22 -10.65
C ALA A 223 11.18 6.10 -11.64
N GLY A 224 10.45 6.96 -12.36
CA GLY A 224 11.04 7.94 -13.27
C GLY A 224 11.91 8.98 -12.55
N ILE A 225 11.56 9.35 -11.33
CA ILE A 225 12.32 10.27 -10.47
C ILE A 225 12.39 9.69 -9.06
N THR A 226 13.59 9.64 -8.49
CA THR A 226 13.82 9.25 -7.09
C THR A 226 14.41 10.41 -6.30
N TYR A 227 14.00 10.56 -5.02
CA TYR A 227 14.53 11.57 -4.14
C TYR A 227 14.55 11.09 -2.69
N GLY A 228 15.54 11.53 -1.92
CA GLY A 228 15.73 11.15 -0.52
C GLY A 228 16.87 10.14 -0.35
N PRO A 229 17.07 9.62 0.87
CA PRO A 229 18.10 8.63 1.14
C PRO A 229 17.80 7.28 0.48
N SER A 230 18.83 6.46 0.31
CA SER A 230 18.69 5.08 -0.20
C SER A 230 18.36 4.05 0.88
N TRP A 231 17.99 4.50 2.07
CA TRP A 231 17.67 3.69 3.26
C TRP A 231 16.39 4.20 3.89
N SER A 232 15.67 3.32 4.57
CA SER A 232 14.48 3.68 5.34
C SER A 232 14.63 3.43 6.85
N PHE A 233 15.45 2.46 7.26
CA PHE A 233 15.68 2.14 8.66
C PHE A 233 16.95 2.81 9.22
N HIS A 234 16.82 3.46 10.39
CA HIS A 234 17.91 4.24 11.00
C HIS A 234 17.96 4.15 12.54
N ASP A 235 17.05 3.40 13.16
CA ASP A 235 16.99 3.19 14.60
C ASP A 235 17.08 4.49 15.41
N PHE A 236 16.16 5.45 15.15
CA PHE A 236 16.18 6.78 15.75
C PHE A 236 17.54 7.50 15.63
N GLY A 237 18.23 7.31 14.53
CA GLY A 237 19.53 7.90 14.25
C GLY A 237 20.72 7.23 14.95
N ARG A 238 20.50 6.10 15.63
CA ARG A 238 21.58 5.35 16.31
C ARG A 238 22.47 4.59 15.34
N ILE A 239 21.92 4.16 14.20
CA ILE A 239 22.70 3.49 13.15
C ILE A 239 23.53 4.54 12.39
N PRO A 240 24.86 4.32 12.23
CA PRO A 240 25.71 5.14 11.36
C PRO A 240 25.14 5.25 9.94
N LEU A 241 25.38 6.37 9.29
CA LEU A 241 24.75 6.68 8.00
C LEU A 241 25.06 5.65 6.91
N ASP A 242 26.26 5.12 6.91
CA ASP A 242 26.78 4.11 5.97
C ASP A 242 26.34 2.66 6.27
N GLU A 243 25.71 2.44 7.43
CA GLU A 243 25.18 1.13 7.85
C GLU A 243 23.65 1.04 7.75
N ARG A 244 22.97 2.15 7.36
CA ARG A 244 21.52 2.20 7.25
C ARG A 244 21.04 1.45 6.01
N VAL A 245 19.90 0.76 6.13
CA VAL A 245 19.38 -0.13 5.08
C VAL A 245 17.97 0.27 4.65
N LEU A 246 17.61 -0.11 3.43
CA LEU A 246 16.23 -0.01 2.92
C LEU A 246 15.48 -1.29 3.28
N LEU A 247 14.41 -1.17 4.06
CA LEU A 247 13.55 -2.29 4.49
C LEU A 247 12.09 -2.10 4.07
N ASP A 248 11.68 -0.85 3.77
CA ASP A 248 10.32 -0.47 3.46
C ASP A 248 10.13 -0.29 1.95
N TYR A 249 9.14 -1.00 1.39
CA TYR A 249 8.95 -1.03 -0.06
C TYR A 249 7.50 -0.84 -0.45
N VAL A 250 7.31 -0.32 -1.66
CA VAL A 250 6.06 -0.34 -2.40
C VAL A 250 6.28 -1.16 -3.67
N PHE A 251 5.46 -2.19 -3.86
CA PHE A 251 5.40 -2.99 -5.07
C PHE A 251 4.07 -2.76 -5.78
N VAL A 252 4.09 -2.81 -7.10
CA VAL A 252 2.89 -2.66 -7.93
C VAL A 252 2.93 -3.66 -9.09
N THR A 253 1.78 -4.13 -9.57
CA THR A 253 1.68 -5.00 -10.76
C THR A 253 2.38 -4.38 -11.97
N ASP A 254 2.93 -5.22 -12.82
CA ASP A 254 3.52 -4.81 -14.10
C ASP A 254 2.51 -4.04 -14.95
N GLY A 255 3.01 -3.06 -15.71
CA GLY A 255 2.20 -2.15 -16.51
C GLY A 255 1.79 -0.86 -15.80
N ALA A 256 1.90 -0.77 -14.47
CA ALA A 256 1.74 0.49 -13.76
C ALA A 256 2.89 1.45 -14.10
N LYS A 257 2.57 2.73 -14.22
CA LYS A 257 3.57 3.78 -14.38
C LYS A 257 3.95 4.33 -13.02
N VAL A 258 5.22 4.27 -12.66
CA VAL A 258 5.75 4.85 -11.42
C VAL A 258 6.45 6.16 -11.76
N ASP A 259 5.85 7.28 -11.37
CA ASP A 259 6.35 8.60 -11.71
C ASP A 259 7.43 9.07 -10.73
N ARG A 260 7.15 8.99 -9.43
CA ARG A 260 8.05 9.47 -8.37
C ARG A 260 8.15 8.46 -7.23
N TYR A 261 9.34 8.38 -6.66
CA TYR A 261 9.63 7.63 -5.44
C TYR A 261 10.42 8.53 -4.48
N ARG A 262 10.00 8.57 -3.23
CA ARG A 262 10.68 9.36 -2.21
C ARG A 262 10.77 8.62 -0.90
N VAL A 263 11.95 8.59 -0.29
CA VAL A 263 12.12 8.31 1.14
C VAL A 263 12.07 9.63 1.89
N ILE A 264 11.12 9.79 2.82
CA ILE A 264 10.87 11.03 3.55
C ILE A 264 11.73 11.04 4.81
N GLN A 265 12.72 11.92 4.82
CA GLN A 265 13.66 12.12 5.95
C GLN A 265 13.28 13.38 6.76
N ASP A 266 12.00 13.70 6.86
CA ASP A 266 11.57 14.86 7.62
C ASP A 266 11.77 14.61 9.12
N THR A 267 12.53 15.50 9.74
CA THR A 267 12.82 15.43 11.17
C THR A 267 12.09 16.56 11.88
N PRO A 268 11.13 16.26 12.77
CA PRO A 268 10.51 17.27 13.61
C PRO A 268 11.55 17.96 14.51
N GLU A 269 11.26 19.19 14.93
CA GLU A 269 12.13 19.96 15.84
C GLU A 269 12.50 19.16 17.11
N ASN A 270 11.60 18.31 17.60
CA ASN A 270 11.75 17.56 18.85
C ASN A 270 11.95 16.04 18.62
N GLY A 271 12.76 15.62 17.65
CA GLY A 271 13.13 14.22 17.50
C GLY A 271 12.68 13.57 16.19
N PHE A 272 12.36 12.29 16.25
CA PHE A 272 12.06 11.47 15.07
C PHE A 272 10.56 11.18 14.93
N LEU A 273 10.09 10.95 13.72
CA LEU A 273 8.73 10.44 13.46
C LEU A 273 8.61 8.96 13.84
N SER A 274 9.62 8.18 13.53
CA SER A 274 9.79 6.75 13.81
C SER A 274 11.28 6.42 13.79
N ASP A 275 11.66 5.17 14.01
CA ASP A 275 12.98 4.61 13.70
C ASP A 275 13.11 4.22 12.21
N HIS A 276 12.02 4.31 11.47
CA HIS A 276 11.96 4.22 10.01
C HIS A 276 11.56 5.55 9.37
N CYS A 277 11.99 5.76 8.13
CA CYS A 277 11.55 6.83 7.25
C CYS A 277 10.37 6.34 6.40
N PRO A 278 9.28 7.12 6.25
CA PRO A 278 8.22 6.79 5.31
C PRO A 278 8.71 6.75 3.86
N VAL A 279 8.15 5.85 3.07
CA VAL A 279 8.34 5.82 1.61
C VAL A 279 7.06 6.28 0.94
N LEU A 280 7.14 7.27 0.06
CA LEU A 280 6.03 7.83 -0.72
C LEU A 280 6.29 7.60 -2.20
N VAL A 281 5.26 7.12 -2.91
CA VAL A 281 5.32 6.79 -4.33
C VAL A 281 4.12 7.37 -5.05
N ASP A 282 4.36 8.04 -6.17
CA ASP A 282 3.32 8.45 -7.11
C ASP A 282 3.29 7.46 -8.27
N LEU A 283 2.13 6.88 -8.52
CA LEU A 283 1.95 5.88 -9.56
C LEU A 283 0.58 5.98 -10.24
N THR A 284 0.47 5.41 -11.44
CA THR A 284 -0.80 5.24 -12.18
C THR A 284 -0.93 3.76 -12.54
N LEU A 285 -2.12 3.16 -12.24
CA LEU A 285 -2.42 1.75 -12.48
C LEU A 285 -2.96 1.49 -13.89
#